data_87cfa55be84bd15b20e20e199334139e
#
_entry.id   87cfa55be84bd15b20e20e199334139e
#
_cell.length_a   1.000
_cell.length_b   1.000
_cell.length_c   1.000
_cell.angle_alpha   90.00
_cell.angle_beta   90.00
_cell.angle_gamma   90.00
#
_symmetry.space_group_name_H-M   'P 1'
#
loop_
_entity.id
_entity.type
_entity.pdbx_description
1 polymer ?
#
loop_
_entity_poly.entity_id
_entity_poly.type
_entity_poly.pdbx_seq_one_letter_code
_entity_poly.pdbx_strand_id
1 'polypeptide(L)'
;SNEIRTITKSLPNLLVIPISSLFKIDYISSFNFKAKNTCIEYLFKYDLEGNLTTLQSTGEPPTAEQWHWLVRYFPYNEERINMLASDTNLRKYFSIEKTPASVTFEDFWNEYGKIGTKAVAKRKFEKLKPEEVIKAFIGIAKERTKKKLDNTAMPYAETYLNQKRWEV
;
A
#
# COMPACT_ATOMS: atom_id res chain seq x y z
N SER A 1 43.83 8.89 20.97
CA SER A 1 43.45 7.97 19.88
C SER A 1 42.51 6.91 20.44
N ASN A 2 41.22 7.07 20.23
CA ASN A 2 40.22 6.05 20.56
C ASN A 2 39.72 5.45 19.26
N GLU A 3 40.18 4.22 18.99
CA GLU A 3 39.68 3.41 17.89
C GLU A 3 38.27 2.92 18.22
N ILE A 4 37.30 3.42 17.44
CA ILE A 4 35.96 2.85 17.41
C ILE A 4 36.05 1.56 16.60
N ARG A 5 36.09 0.43 17.28
CA ARG A 5 35.97 -0.88 16.64
C ARG A 5 34.54 -1.07 16.14
N THR A 6 34.37 -0.91 14.85
CA THR A 6 33.14 -1.25 14.14
C THR A 6 32.97 -2.77 14.17
N ILE A 7 32.03 -3.25 14.97
CA ILE A 7 31.61 -4.65 14.94
C ILE A 7 30.64 -4.82 13.79
N THR A 8 31.15 -5.08 12.60
CA THR A 8 30.35 -5.60 11.50
C THR A 8 30.15 -7.10 11.70
N LYS A 9 29.14 -7.49 12.46
CA LYS A 9 28.60 -8.85 12.36
C LYS A 9 27.91 -8.96 11.00
N SER A 10 28.50 -9.68 10.08
CA SER A 10 27.87 -10.11 8.84
C SER A 10 26.65 -10.97 9.17
N LEU A 11 25.47 -10.38 9.12
CA LEU A 11 24.24 -11.14 9.04
C LEU A 11 24.25 -11.85 7.68
N PRO A 12 23.87 -13.12 7.60
CA PRO A 12 23.71 -13.79 6.31
C PRO A 12 22.69 -12.96 5.50
N ASN A 13 23.01 -12.74 4.23
CA ASN A 13 22.12 -12.09 3.25
C ASN A 13 20.79 -12.86 3.15
N LEU A 14 19.90 -12.69 4.12
CA LEU A 14 18.49 -12.86 3.84
C LEU A 14 18.16 -11.72 2.88
N LEU A 15 17.98 -12.06 1.62
CA LEU A 15 17.35 -11.22 0.65
C LEU A 15 15.91 -11.01 1.17
N VAL A 16 15.72 -10.02 2.05
CA VAL A 16 14.40 -9.52 2.39
C VAL A 16 13.95 -8.78 1.15
N ILE A 17 13.40 -9.54 0.20
CA ILE A 17 12.67 -8.95 -0.92
C ILE A 17 11.47 -8.27 -0.25
N PRO A 18 11.38 -6.95 -0.26
CA PRO A 18 10.22 -6.28 0.33
C PRO A 18 8.98 -6.85 -0.37
N ILE A 19 7.96 -7.21 0.41
CA ILE A 19 6.70 -7.79 -0.10
C ILE A 19 6.14 -6.92 -1.22
N SER A 20 6.33 -5.60 -1.14
CA SER A 20 5.98 -4.62 -2.19
C SER A 20 6.67 -4.85 -3.53
N SER A 21 7.85 -5.47 -3.59
CA SER A 21 8.54 -5.75 -4.86
C SER A 21 8.02 -7.00 -5.57
N LEU A 22 7.25 -7.84 -4.87
CA LEU A 22 6.59 -9.02 -5.45
C LEU A 22 5.23 -8.66 -6.08
N PHE A 23 4.68 -7.49 -5.74
CA PHE A 23 3.37 -7.04 -6.19
C PHE A 23 3.52 -5.75 -6.99
N LYS A 24 2.79 -5.65 -8.11
CA LYS A 24 2.67 -4.42 -8.91
C LYS A 24 2.05 -3.24 -8.15
N ILE A 25 1.61 -3.46 -6.91
CA ILE A 25 0.99 -2.45 -6.06
C ILE A 25 2.01 -1.97 -5.05
N ASP A 26 2.55 -0.78 -5.32
CA ASP A 26 3.55 -0.14 -4.45
C ASP A 26 2.91 0.56 -3.25
N TYR A 27 1.59 0.62 -3.17
CA TYR A 27 0.85 1.29 -2.11
C TYR A 27 -0.59 0.76 -1.99
N ILE A 28 -1.20 0.88 -0.80
CA ILE A 28 -2.60 0.52 -0.53
C ILE A 28 -3.52 1.72 -0.42
N SER A 29 -2.99 2.85 -0.02
CA SER A 29 -3.72 4.11 0.08
C SER A 29 -2.85 5.27 -0.39
N SER A 30 -3.49 6.24 -1.00
CA SER A 30 -2.86 7.52 -1.32
C SER A 30 -3.71 8.67 -0.80
N PHE A 31 -3.03 9.74 -0.43
CA PHE A 31 -3.65 11.00 -0.01
C PHE A 31 -3.12 12.11 -0.90
N ASN A 32 -4.01 12.83 -1.54
CA ASN A 32 -3.67 14.02 -2.31
C ASN A 32 -4.08 15.27 -1.52
N PHE A 33 -3.12 16.10 -1.15
CA PHE A 33 -3.30 17.38 -0.49
C PHE A 33 -3.09 18.49 -1.51
N LYS A 34 -4.17 19.06 -2.00
CA LYS A 34 -4.15 20.15 -2.96
C LYS A 34 -4.34 21.48 -2.25
N ALA A 35 -3.36 22.36 -2.33
CA ALA A 35 -3.45 23.70 -1.75
C ALA A 35 -4.53 24.52 -2.47
N LYS A 36 -5.37 25.24 -1.69
CA LYS A 36 -6.48 26.01 -2.26
C LYS A 36 -6.06 27.34 -2.90
N ASN A 37 -4.93 27.90 -2.44
CA ASN A 37 -4.49 29.23 -2.82
C ASN A 37 -3.21 29.23 -3.69
N THR A 38 -2.68 28.03 -4.01
CA THR A 38 -1.48 27.85 -4.84
C THR A 38 -1.67 26.63 -5.72
N CYS A 39 -0.79 26.43 -6.70
CA CYS A 39 -0.80 25.24 -7.54
C CYS A 39 -0.02 24.06 -6.96
N ILE A 40 0.24 24.06 -5.65
CA ILE A 40 1.02 23.01 -4.99
C ILE A 40 0.11 21.84 -4.62
N GLU A 41 0.55 20.64 -4.97
CA GLU A 41 -0.08 19.39 -4.56
C GLU A 41 0.96 18.47 -3.92
N TYR A 42 0.60 17.81 -2.82
CA TYR A 42 1.41 16.77 -2.17
C TYR A 42 0.70 15.44 -2.28
N LEU A 43 1.36 14.45 -2.87
CA LEU A 43 0.90 13.08 -2.95
C LEU A 43 1.67 12.20 -1.97
N PHE A 44 0.96 11.56 -1.06
CA PHE A 44 1.49 10.59 -0.10
C PHE A 44 0.95 9.21 -0.44
N LYS A 45 1.83 8.18 -0.48
CA LYS A 45 1.41 6.80 -0.68
C LYS A 45 1.94 5.93 0.46
N TYR A 46 1.11 5.01 0.91
CA TYR A 46 1.39 4.14 2.06
C TYR A 46 1.30 2.67 1.65
N ASP A 47 2.22 1.85 2.19
CA ASP A 47 2.21 0.41 2.02
C ASP A 47 1.16 -0.28 2.92
N LEU A 48 1.20 -1.60 2.93
CA LEU A 48 0.31 -2.47 3.69
C LEU A 48 0.43 -2.33 5.19
N GLU A 49 1.61 -2.02 5.64
CA GLU A 49 1.97 -1.81 7.04
C GLU A 49 1.65 -0.38 7.49
N GLY A 50 1.14 0.45 6.56
CA GLY A 50 0.82 1.84 6.80
C GLY A 50 2.04 2.77 6.81
N ASN A 51 3.20 2.33 6.31
CA ASN A 51 4.39 3.16 6.23
C ASN A 51 4.37 4.02 4.95
N LEU A 52 4.90 5.23 5.05
CA LEU A 52 5.03 6.10 3.89
C LEU A 52 6.08 5.55 2.90
N THR A 53 5.65 5.26 1.67
CA THR A 53 6.54 4.78 0.59
C THR A 53 6.86 5.86 -0.43
N THR A 54 5.96 6.84 -0.60
CA THR A 54 6.14 7.90 -1.58
C THR A 54 5.64 9.22 -1.02
N LEU A 55 6.47 10.25 -1.16
CA LEU A 55 6.10 11.66 -1.05
C LEU A 55 6.48 12.34 -2.36
N GLN A 56 5.51 12.93 -3.01
CA GLN A 56 5.73 13.70 -4.25
C GLN A 56 5.09 15.08 -4.11
N SER A 57 5.83 16.12 -4.50
CA SER A 57 5.30 17.46 -4.66
C SER A 57 5.19 17.77 -6.14
N THR A 58 4.07 18.35 -6.56
CA THR A 58 3.81 18.80 -7.93
C THR A 58 3.29 20.23 -7.93
N GLY A 59 3.38 20.89 -9.08
CA GLY A 59 3.05 22.31 -9.22
C GLY A 59 4.24 23.21 -8.93
N GLU A 60 3.99 24.33 -8.25
CA GLU A 60 5.06 25.28 -7.89
C GLU A 60 6.00 24.71 -6.82
N PRO A 61 7.29 25.04 -6.84
CA PRO A 61 8.20 24.62 -5.78
C PRO A 61 7.74 25.17 -4.42
N PRO A 62 7.67 24.33 -3.38
CA PRO A 62 7.31 24.79 -2.04
C PRO A 62 8.34 25.79 -1.49
N THR A 63 7.87 26.82 -0.82
CA THR A 63 8.72 27.77 -0.11
C THR A 63 9.41 27.12 1.10
N ALA A 64 10.45 27.76 1.65
CA ALA A 64 11.12 27.29 2.85
C ALA A 64 10.15 27.11 4.04
N GLU A 65 9.17 28.02 4.20
CA GLU A 65 8.15 27.95 5.24
C GLU A 65 7.22 26.74 5.06
N GLN A 66 6.83 26.46 3.82
CA GLN A 66 6.00 25.29 3.48
C GLN A 66 6.76 23.98 3.71
N TRP A 67 8.08 23.96 3.41
CA TRP A 67 8.93 22.82 3.75
C TRP A 67 9.07 22.64 5.26
N HIS A 68 9.30 23.71 6.04
CA HIS A 68 9.34 23.63 7.50
C HIS A 68 8.04 23.10 8.08
N TRP A 69 6.90 23.54 7.53
CA TRP A 69 5.61 23.02 7.92
C TRP A 69 5.48 21.53 7.65
N LEU A 70 5.83 21.09 6.42
CA LEU A 70 5.76 19.68 6.03
C LEU A 70 6.64 18.81 6.93
N VAL A 71 7.86 19.23 7.24
CA VAL A 71 8.77 18.50 8.13
C VAL A 71 8.20 18.41 9.55
N ARG A 72 7.62 19.48 10.06
CA ARG A 72 7.03 19.51 11.40
C ARG A 72 5.85 18.56 11.55
N TYR A 73 5.02 18.45 10.53
CA TYR A 73 3.81 17.62 10.52
C TYR A 73 3.96 16.36 9.69
N PHE A 74 5.19 15.94 9.45
CA PHE A 74 5.51 14.85 8.52
C PHE A 74 4.67 13.61 8.78
N PRO A 75 3.88 13.15 7.78
CA PRO A 75 2.97 12.04 7.93
C PRO A 75 3.67 10.71 7.61
N TYR A 76 4.57 10.28 8.48
CA TYR A 76 5.42 9.11 8.31
C TYR A 76 4.65 7.77 8.25
N ASN A 77 3.38 7.77 8.70
CA ASN A 77 2.52 6.60 8.61
C ASN A 77 1.06 6.99 8.30
N GLU A 78 0.25 5.97 7.94
CA GLU A 78 -1.16 6.16 7.55
C GLU A 78 -2.03 6.67 8.71
N GLU A 79 -1.75 6.30 9.93
CA GLU A 79 -2.46 6.83 11.11
C GLU A 79 -2.27 8.35 11.21
N ARG A 80 -1.03 8.81 11.11
CA ARG A 80 -0.69 10.23 11.18
C ARG A 80 -1.34 11.05 10.07
N ILE A 81 -1.36 10.54 8.82
CA ILE A 81 -2.00 11.28 7.72
C ILE A 81 -3.52 11.29 7.85
N ASN A 82 -4.16 10.23 8.38
CA ASN A 82 -5.58 10.22 8.68
C ASN A 82 -5.95 11.29 9.73
N MET A 83 -5.11 11.47 10.76
CA MET A 83 -5.28 12.55 11.73
C MET A 83 -5.19 13.91 11.07
N LEU A 84 -4.18 14.15 10.23
CA LEU A 84 -4.01 15.40 9.49
C LEU A 84 -5.18 15.65 8.51
N ALA A 85 -5.62 14.61 7.82
CA ALA A 85 -6.74 14.70 6.89
C ALA A 85 -8.07 15.01 7.60
N SER A 86 -8.19 14.69 8.89
CA SER A 86 -9.36 15.00 9.72
C SER A 86 -9.30 16.38 10.36
N ASP A 87 -8.15 17.06 10.33
CA ASP A 87 -7.97 18.37 10.96
C ASP A 87 -8.74 19.46 10.19
N THR A 88 -9.70 20.07 10.87
CA THR A 88 -10.55 21.13 10.31
C THR A 88 -9.76 22.39 9.95
N ASN A 89 -8.68 22.72 10.66
CA ASN A 89 -7.84 23.86 10.34
C ASN A 89 -7.03 23.60 9.06
N LEU A 90 -6.50 22.39 8.92
CA LEU A 90 -5.76 22.01 7.70
C LEU A 90 -6.66 22.04 6.46
N ARG A 91 -7.90 21.61 6.59
CA ARG A 91 -8.91 21.65 5.51
C ARG A 91 -9.30 23.06 5.05
N LYS A 92 -8.98 24.10 5.82
CA LYS A 92 -9.13 25.47 5.35
C LYS A 92 -8.15 25.80 4.21
N TYR A 93 -6.96 25.23 4.27
CA TYR A 93 -5.86 25.51 3.33
C TYR A 93 -5.72 24.44 2.23
N PHE A 94 -6.14 23.21 2.50
CA PHE A 94 -6.01 22.08 1.57
C PHE A 94 -7.37 21.43 1.27
N SER A 95 -7.55 21.03 0.01
CA SER A 95 -8.48 19.98 -0.36
C SER A 95 -7.77 18.65 -0.21
N ILE A 96 -8.34 17.71 0.55
CA ILE A 96 -7.68 16.45 0.89
C ILE A 96 -8.56 15.31 0.38
N GLU A 97 -7.99 14.51 -0.51
CA GLU A 97 -8.64 13.33 -1.08
C GLU A 97 -7.86 12.08 -0.68
N LYS A 98 -8.56 11.08 -0.17
CA LYS A 98 -8.03 9.74 0.06
C LYS A 98 -8.49 8.84 -1.08
N THR A 99 -7.55 8.22 -1.76
CA THR A 99 -7.83 7.26 -2.83
C THR A 99 -7.22 5.92 -2.47
N PRO A 100 -8.00 4.84 -2.36
CA PRO A 100 -7.47 3.50 -2.19
C PRO A 100 -6.71 3.08 -3.46
N ALA A 101 -5.75 2.19 -3.32
CA ALA A 101 -5.11 1.57 -4.48
C ALA A 101 -6.17 0.85 -5.31
N SER A 102 -6.06 0.96 -6.62
CA SER A 102 -6.93 0.21 -7.53
C SER A 102 -6.24 -1.07 -7.97
N VAL A 103 -6.85 -2.20 -7.66
CA VAL A 103 -6.46 -3.52 -8.14
C VAL A 103 -7.45 -3.93 -9.19
N THR A 104 -6.99 -4.16 -10.42
CA THR A 104 -7.85 -4.69 -11.47
C THR A 104 -8.02 -6.21 -11.32
N PHE A 105 -9.09 -6.75 -11.93
CA PHE A 105 -9.24 -8.21 -11.96
C PHE A 105 -8.08 -8.90 -12.68
N GLU A 106 -7.51 -8.28 -13.71
CA GLU A 106 -6.38 -8.86 -14.44
C GLU A 106 -5.11 -8.91 -13.58
N ASP A 107 -4.89 -7.90 -12.72
CA ASP A 107 -3.78 -7.92 -11.75
C ASP A 107 -3.98 -9.07 -10.75
N PHE A 108 -5.17 -9.20 -10.18
CA PHE A 108 -5.52 -10.31 -9.31
C PHE A 108 -5.36 -11.67 -9.99
N TRP A 109 -5.90 -11.82 -11.21
CA TRP A 109 -5.87 -13.08 -11.94
C TRP A 109 -4.45 -13.54 -12.30
N ASN A 110 -3.60 -12.58 -12.69
CA ASN A 110 -2.19 -12.85 -12.99
C ASN A 110 -1.43 -13.23 -11.73
N GLU A 111 -1.61 -12.48 -10.64
CA GLU A 111 -0.95 -12.76 -9.35
C GLU A 111 -1.42 -14.10 -8.77
N TYR A 112 -2.69 -14.44 -8.90
CA TYR A 112 -3.22 -15.72 -8.43
C TYR A 112 -2.67 -16.92 -9.19
N GLY A 113 -2.06 -16.70 -10.33
CA GLY A 113 -1.47 -17.75 -11.17
C GLY A 113 -2.46 -18.37 -12.16
N LYS A 114 -3.57 -17.69 -12.44
CA LYS A 114 -4.59 -18.10 -13.44
C LYS A 114 -5.23 -19.47 -13.13
N ILE A 115 -5.38 -19.80 -11.85
CA ILE A 115 -5.92 -21.08 -11.38
C ILE A 115 -7.44 -20.98 -11.20
N GLY A 116 -8.20 -21.76 -11.95
CA GLY A 116 -9.66 -21.81 -11.88
C GLY A 116 -10.35 -21.30 -13.15
N THR A 117 -11.64 -20.97 -13.02
CA THR A 117 -12.48 -20.50 -14.12
C THR A 117 -12.51 -18.97 -14.16
N LYS A 118 -11.78 -18.36 -15.12
CA LYS A 118 -11.61 -16.91 -15.23
C LYS A 118 -12.94 -16.13 -15.14
N ALA A 119 -13.97 -16.55 -15.89
CA ALA A 119 -15.26 -15.87 -15.92
C ALA A 119 -16.02 -15.93 -14.59
N VAL A 120 -15.90 -17.04 -13.86
CA VAL A 120 -16.54 -17.20 -12.53
C VAL A 120 -15.78 -16.38 -11.50
N ALA A 121 -14.46 -16.44 -11.49
CA ALA A 121 -13.60 -15.64 -10.63
C ALA A 121 -13.85 -14.13 -10.83
N LYS A 122 -13.94 -13.68 -12.10
CA LYS A 122 -14.21 -12.27 -12.41
C LYS A 122 -15.53 -11.79 -11.80
N ARG A 123 -16.62 -12.56 -11.98
CA ARG A 123 -17.93 -12.21 -11.40
C ARG A 123 -17.90 -12.14 -9.86
N LYS A 124 -17.07 -12.96 -9.20
CA LYS A 124 -16.90 -12.92 -7.74
C LYS A 124 -16.07 -11.70 -7.31
N PHE A 125 -14.99 -11.41 -8.03
CA PHE A 125 -14.13 -10.26 -7.78
C PHE A 125 -14.88 -8.94 -7.91
N GLU A 126 -15.71 -8.77 -8.94
CA GLU A 126 -16.52 -7.56 -9.18
C GLU A 126 -17.59 -7.29 -8.10
N LYS A 127 -17.90 -8.28 -7.26
CA LYS A 127 -18.82 -8.14 -6.12
C LYS A 127 -18.13 -7.69 -4.83
N LEU A 128 -16.81 -7.69 -4.81
CA LEU A 128 -16.05 -7.27 -3.64
C LEU A 128 -16.06 -5.74 -3.49
N LYS A 129 -16.08 -5.29 -2.23
CA LYS A 129 -15.84 -3.89 -1.94
C LYS A 129 -14.37 -3.54 -2.22
N PRO A 130 -14.02 -2.27 -2.52
CA PRO A 130 -12.65 -1.86 -2.80
C PRO A 130 -11.63 -2.31 -1.73
N GLU A 131 -12.00 -2.24 -0.46
CA GLU A 131 -11.16 -2.71 0.66
C GLU A 131 -10.95 -4.22 0.65
N GLU A 132 -12.00 -4.99 0.29
CA GLU A 132 -11.91 -6.45 0.19
C GLU A 132 -11.06 -6.88 -1.00
N VAL A 133 -11.11 -6.13 -2.11
CA VAL A 133 -10.26 -6.36 -3.29
C VAL A 133 -8.79 -6.29 -2.91
N ILE A 134 -8.40 -5.25 -2.16
CA ILE A 134 -7.03 -5.08 -1.69
C ILE A 134 -6.63 -6.23 -0.76
N LYS A 135 -7.46 -6.54 0.25
CA LYS A 135 -7.22 -7.65 1.18
C LYS A 135 -7.09 -8.99 0.46
N ALA A 136 -7.98 -9.24 -0.52
CA ALA A 136 -7.94 -10.45 -1.32
C ALA A 136 -6.64 -10.56 -2.12
N PHE A 137 -6.18 -9.47 -2.72
CA PHE A 137 -4.94 -9.45 -3.48
C PHE A 137 -3.71 -9.74 -2.60
N ILE A 138 -3.63 -9.09 -1.45
CA ILE A 138 -2.54 -9.27 -0.49
C ILE A 138 -2.53 -10.68 0.10
N GLY A 139 -3.70 -11.17 0.44
CA GLY A 139 -3.89 -12.50 1.03
C GLY A 139 -3.41 -13.66 0.14
N ILE A 140 -3.19 -13.43 -1.17
CA ILE A 140 -2.67 -14.46 -2.09
C ILE A 140 -1.32 -15.00 -1.62
N ALA A 141 -0.42 -14.14 -1.22
CA ALA A 141 0.92 -14.55 -0.76
C ALA A 141 0.85 -15.41 0.51
N LYS A 142 0.01 -15.01 1.47
CA LYS A 142 -0.24 -15.75 2.71
C LYS A 142 -0.83 -17.14 2.42
N GLU A 143 -1.86 -17.19 1.58
CA GLU A 143 -2.49 -18.46 1.18
C GLU A 143 -1.51 -19.37 0.45
N ARG A 144 -0.71 -18.82 -0.45
CA ARG A 144 0.33 -19.57 -1.19
C ARG A 144 1.38 -20.17 -0.24
N THR A 145 1.83 -19.40 0.75
CA THR A 145 2.77 -19.87 1.77
C THR A 145 2.15 -20.98 2.62
N LYS A 146 0.92 -20.79 3.10
CA LYS A 146 0.18 -21.80 3.86
C LYS A 146 0.04 -23.12 3.07
N LYS A 147 -0.32 -23.02 1.78
CA LYS A 147 -0.47 -24.17 0.90
C LYS A 147 0.83 -24.91 0.65
N LYS A 148 1.95 -24.18 0.56
CA LYS A 148 3.28 -24.80 0.47
C LYS A 148 3.65 -25.54 1.76
N LEU A 149 3.40 -24.96 2.91
CA LEU A 149 3.66 -25.61 4.21
C LEU A 149 2.80 -26.85 4.41
N ASP A 150 1.53 -26.80 4.04
CA ASP A 150 0.58 -27.90 4.14
C ASP A 150 0.78 -28.96 3.03
N ASN A 151 1.68 -28.73 2.09
CA ASN A 151 1.90 -29.54 0.89
C ASN A 151 0.60 -29.79 0.10
N THR A 152 -0.25 -28.77 0.00
CA THR A 152 -1.54 -28.82 -0.70
C THR A 152 -1.58 -27.83 -1.87
N ALA A 153 -2.41 -28.12 -2.88
CA ALA A 153 -2.57 -27.22 -4.02
C ALA A 153 -3.33 -25.94 -3.66
N MET A 154 -3.03 -24.86 -4.38
CA MET A 154 -3.82 -23.62 -4.30
C MET A 154 -5.26 -23.92 -4.70
N PRO A 155 -6.27 -23.40 -3.97
CA PRO A 155 -7.65 -23.50 -4.38
C PRO A 155 -7.91 -22.76 -5.69
N TYR A 156 -9.02 -23.03 -6.35
CA TYR A 156 -9.45 -22.21 -7.48
C TYR A 156 -9.72 -20.77 -7.06
N ALA A 157 -9.44 -19.80 -7.91
CA ALA A 157 -9.61 -18.38 -7.61
C ALA A 157 -11.04 -18.03 -7.17
N GLU A 158 -12.05 -18.63 -7.81
CA GLU A 158 -13.45 -18.48 -7.43
C GLU A 158 -13.78 -19.03 -6.03
N THR A 159 -13.10 -20.09 -5.60
CA THR A 159 -13.21 -20.66 -4.25
C THR A 159 -12.56 -19.74 -3.22
N TYR A 160 -11.35 -19.26 -3.53
CA TYR A 160 -10.62 -18.30 -2.71
C TYR A 160 -11.44 -17.03 -2.45
N LEU A 161 -12.00 -16.43 -3.51
CA LEU A 161 -12.82 -15.23 -3.43
C LEU A 161 -14.14 -15.48 -2.69
N ASN A 162 -14.81 -16.59 -2.97
CA ASN A 162 -16.10 -16.91 -2.36
C ASN A 162 -16.01 -17.19 -0.86
N GLN A 163 -14.93 -17.83 -0.41
CA GLN A 163 -14.69 -18.16 0.98
C GLN A 163 -13.95 -17.06 1.75
N LYS A 164 -13.61 -15.94 1.12
CA LYS A 164 -12.83 -14.83 1.70
C LYS A 164 -11.60 -15.34 2.45
N ARG A 165 -10.82 -16.22 1.84
CA ARG A 165 -9.72 -16.93 2.49
C ARG A 165 -8.56 -16.03 2.94
N TRP A 166 -8.60 -14.75 2.63
CA TRP A 166 -7.69 -13.74 3.16
C TRP A 166 -8.02 -13.29 4.59
N GLU A 167 -9.20 -13.63 5.11
CA GLU A 167 -9.63 -13.28 6.46
C GLU A 167 -9.21 -14.31 7.53
N VAL A 168 -8.54 -15.40 7.10
CA VAL A 168 -8.17 -16.54 7.96
C VAL A 168 -6.70 -16.50 8.37
#